data_8e629814043610abf01cede14c343e7e
#
_entry.id   8e629814043610abf01cede14c343e7e
#
_cell.length_a   1.000
_cell.length_b   1.000
_cell.length_c   1.000
_cell.angle_alpha   90.00
_cell.angle_beta   90.00
_cell.angle_gamma   90.00
#
_symmetry.space_group_name_H-M   'P 1'
#
loop_
_entity.id
_entity.type
_entity.pdbx_description
1 polymer ?
#
loop_
_entity_poly.entity_id
_entity_poly.type
_entity_poly.pdbx_seq_one_letter_code
_entity_poly.pdbx_strand_id
1 'polypeptide(L)'
;IIEMNDADIYLSGASAVNAGVTTTLTVNNAQPNVPWYLLVGFSNAGHTQAGTAIELGSGFSIFANGTTNTAGSASKSFRVPQAASGRTAYFEVVTLGSTIESSNLFRLSAL
;
A
#
# COMPACT_ATOMS: atom_id res chain seq x y z
N ILE A 1 19.15 -17.23 0.65
CA ILE A 1 18.65 -16.87 0.70
C ILE A 1 17.99 -16.57 0.81
N ILE A 2 17.83 -16.49 0.84
CA ILE A 2 17.08 -16.17 0.94
C ILE A 2 16.38 -15.55 0.91
N GLU A 3 16.07 -15.32 0.82
CA GLU A 3 15.34 -14.77 0.74
C GLU A 3 14.53 -14.42 0.77
N MET A 4 14.34 -14.31 0.94
CA MET A 4 13.53 -14.00 0.96
C MET A 4 12.72 -13.66 0.91
N ASN A 5 12.38 -13.52 0.96
CA ASN A 5 11.52 -13.13 0.95
C ASN A 5 10.97 -12.46 1.07
N ASP A 6 10.92 -12.36 1.09
CA ASP A 6 10.60 -11.54 1.30
C ASP A 6 9.86 -10.66 0.92
N ALA A 7 10.33 -10.47 0.58
CA ALA A 7 9.54 -9.43 0.11
C ALA A 7 8.22 -9.85 -0.26
N ASP A 8 7.68 -10.41 0.61
CA ASP A 8 6.54 -11.13 0.25
C ASP A 8 5.27 -10.45 0.64
N ILE A 9 5.37 -9.27 1.26
CA ILE A 9 4.19 -8.44 1.50
C ILE A 9 3.61 -8.06 0.16
N TYR A 10 2.31 -8.31 -0.01
CA TYR A 10 1.64 -8.11 -1.28
C TYR A 10 0.39 -7.26 -1.09
N LEU A 11 0.34 -6.14 -1.79
CA LEU A 11 -0.82 -5.25 -1.82
C LEU A 11 -1.59 -5.48 -3.11
N SER A 12 -2.88 -5.74 -3.00
CA SER A 12 -3.71 -6.09 -4.14
C SER A 12 -5.07 -5.40 -4.08
N GLY A 13 -5.76 -5.40 -5.21
CA GLY A 13 -7.08 -4.82 -5.33
C GLY A 13 -7.44 -4.65 -6.81
N ALA A 14 -8.52 -3.95 -7.09
CA ALA A 14 -8.89 -3.61 -8.45
C ALA A 14 -7.99 -2.48 -8.94
N SER A 15 -7.36 -2.64 -10.11
CA SER A 15 -6.43 -1.64 -10.64
C SER A 15 -7.14 -0.48 -11.32
N ALA A 16 -8.43 -0.61 -11.61
CA ALA A 16 -9.22 0.45 -12.22
C ALA A 16 -10.60 0.45 -11.58
N VAL A 17 -11.04 1.61 -11.12
CA VAL A 17 -12.30 1.76 -10.39
C VAL A 17 -12.96 3.05 -10.86
N ASN A 18 -14.27 3.01 -11.10
CA ASN A 18 -15.00 4.23 -11.45
C ASN A 18 -15.00 5.20 -10.27
N ALA A 19 -14.83 6.48 -10.57
CA ALA A 19 -14.94 7.52 -9.56
C ALA A 19 -16.31 7.42 -8.88
N GLY A 20 -16.32 7.59 -7.56
CA GLY A 20 -17.52 7.47 -6.75
C GLY A 20 -17.84 6.07 -6.26
N VAL A 21 -17.09 5.06 -6.68
CA VAL A 21 -17.30 3.66 -6.29
C VAL A 21 -16.38 3.31 -5.13
N THR A 22 -16.86 2.44 -4.23
CA THR A 22 -16.05 1.93 -3.13
C THR A 22 -15.21 0.77 -3.61
N THR A 23 -13.94 0.76 -3.21
CA THR A 23 -13.00 -0.32 -3.52
C THR A 23 -12.26 -0.72 -2.24
N THR A 24 -11.59 -1.87 -2.28
CA THR A 24 -10.85 -2.39 -1.13
C THR A 24 -9.45 -2.77 -1.57
N LEU A 25 -8.46 -2.33 -0.80
CA LEU A 25 -7.08 -2.79 -0.94
C LEU A 25 -6.78 -3.78 0.18
N THR A 26 -6.09 -4.85 -0.15
CA THR A 26 -5.79 -5.93 0.79
C THR A 26 -4.29 -6.17 0.83
N VAL A 27 -3.78 -6.33 2.05
CA VAL A 27 -2.39 -6.69 2.31
C VAL A 27 -2.33 -8.13 2.76
N ASN A 28 -1.38 -8.89 2.21
CA ASN A 28 -1.15 -10.28 2.60
C ASN A 28 0.34 -10.52 2.80
N ASN A 29 0.66 -11.57 3.51
CA ASN A 29 2.03 -12.05 3.74
C ASN A 29 2.88 -11.08 4.54
N ALA A 30 2.26 -10.22 5.33
CA ALA A 30 2.99 -9.38 6.27
C ALA A 30 3.28 -10.16 7.55
N GLN A 31 4.08 -9.57 8.43
CA GLN A 31 4.27 -10.14 9.75
C GLN A 31 2.95 -10.07 10.51
N PRO A 32 2.64 -11.06 11.36
CA PRO A 32 1.38 -11.03 12.11
C PRO A 32 1.43 -10.00 13.24
N ASN A 33 0.28 -9.38 13.49
CA ASN A 33 0.07 -8.49 14.64
C ASN A 33 1.04 -7.33 14.69
N VAL A 34 1.36 -6.75 13.52
CA VAL A 34 2.28 -5.59 13.45
C VAL A 34 1.55 -4.38 12.88
N PRO A 35 2.00 -3.17 13.25
CA PRO A 35 1.45 -1.95 12.65
C PRO A 35 1.71 -1.91 11.15
N TRP A 36 0.72 -1.42 10.41
CA TRP A 36 0.88 -1.18 8.98
C TRP A 36 0.42 0.23 8.64
N TYR A 37 1.04 0.79 7.62
CA TYR A 37 0.71 2.12 7.10
C TYR A 37 0.50 2.01 5.61
N LEU A 38 -0.66 2.46 5.14
CA LEU A 38 -0.96 2.52 3.71
C LEU A 38 -0.60 3.91 3.22
N LEU A 39 0.36 3.97 2.32
CA LEU A 39 0.85 5.22 1.76
C LEU A 39 0.21 5.46 0.41
N VAL A 40 -0.07 6.71 0.09
CA VAL A 40 -0.61 7.11 -1.21
C VAL A 40 0.18 8.27 -1.76
N GLY A 41 0.44 8.23 -3.07
CA GLY A 41 1.11 9.30 -3.77
C GLY A 41 0.72 9.30 -5.23
N PHE A 42 1.18 10.33 -5.94
CA PHE A 42 0.89 10.47 -7.35
C PHE A 42 2.15 10.38 -8.19
N SER A 43 3.22 9.89 -7.59
CA SER A 43 4.51 9.70 -8.24
C SER A 43 5.09 8.35 -7.80
N ASN A 44 5.73 7.66 -8.74
CA ASN A 44 6.43 6.39 -8.46
C ASN A 44 7.94 6.55 -8.59
N ALA A 45 8.47 7.74 -8.30
CA ALA A 45 9.89 8.03 -8.50
C ALA A 45 10.81 7.28 -7.54
N GLY A 46 10.27 6.80 -6.41
CA GLY A 46 11.07 6.06 -5.45
C GLY A 46 11.91 6.96 -4.55
N HIS A 47 12.14 6.51 -3.33
CA HIS A 47 13.04 7.15 -2.39
C HIS A 47 13.28 6.21 -1.21
N THR A 48 14.21 6.58 -0.32
CA THR A 48 14.47 5.81 0.90
C THR A 48 13.92 6.55 2.09
N GLN A 49 13.15 5.85 2.92
CA GLN A 49 12.56 6.40 4.13
C GLN A 49 12.89 5.48 5.30
N ALA A 50 13.50 6.03 6.35
CA ALA A 50 13.89 5.25 7.53
C ALA A 50 14.73 4.01 7.18
N GLY A 51 15.56 4.10 6.16
CA GLY A 51 16.42 3.00 5.71
C GLY A 51 15.70 1.99 4.82
N THR A 52 14.42 2.19 4.52
CA THR A 52 13.64 1.29 3.67
C THR A 52 13.38 1.95 2.32
N ALA A 53 13.64 1.22 1.24
CA ALA A 53 13.34 1.72 -0.09
C ALA A 53 11.82 1.74 -0.29
N ILE A 54 11.30 2.87 -0.70
CA ILE A 54 9.88 3.09 -0.97
C ILE A 54 9.74 3.50 -2.43
N GLU A 55 8.85 2.82 -3.15
CA GLU A 55 8.68 3.07 -4.58
C GLU A 55 7.91 4.34 -4.88
N LEU A 56 7.15 4.85 -3.91
CA LEU A 56 6.46 6.11 -4.06
C LEU A 56 7.46 7.26 -4.04
N GLY A 57 7.13 8.33 -4.74
CA GLY A 57 7.91 9.57 -4.65
C GLY A 57 7.77 10.21 -3.29
N SER A 58 8.64 11.18 -2.98
CA SER A 58 8.74 11.78 -1.66
C SER A 58 7.50 12.56 -1.24
N GLY A 59 6.58 12.85 -2.16
CA GLY A 59 5.35 13.57 -1.86
C GLY A 59 4.19 12.72 -1.39
N PHE A 60 4.44 11.48 -0.94
CA PHE A 60 3.38 10.61 -0.47
C PHE A 60 2.81 11.07 0.86
N SER A 61 1.61 10.57 1.17
CA SER A 61 0.95 10.79 2.46
C SER A 61 0.52 9.46 3.05
N ILE A 62 0.34 9.42 4.37
CA ILE A 62 -0.25 8.26 5.03
C ILE A 62 -1.75 8.34 4.81
N PHE A 63 -2.31 7.33 4.13
CA PHE A 63 -3.72 7.28 3.79
C PHE A 63 -4.53 6.55 4.86
N ALA A 64 -3.95 5.49 5.44
CA ALA A 64 -4.62 4.69 6.45
C ALA A 64 -3.56 3.93 7.25
N ASN A 65 -3.95 3.41 8.42
CA ASN A 65 -3.08 2.58 9.22
C ASN A 65 -3.92 1.62 10.05
N GLY A 66 -3.23 0.66 10.66
CA GLY A 66 -3.88 -0.33 11.51
C GLY A 66 -2.87 -1.36 11.96
N THR A 67 -3.38 -2.54 12.33
CA THR A 67 -2.56 -3.66 12.77
C THR A 67 -2.97 -4.89 11.96
N THR A 68 -1.98 -5.65 11.49
CA THR A 68 -2.26 -6.89 10.77
C THR A 68 -2.85 -7.91 11.73
N ASN A 69 -3.59 -8.88 11.19
CA ASN A 69 -4.15 -9.96 11.99
C ASN A 69 -3.11 -11.07 12.21
N THR A 70 -3.53 -12.16 12.83
CA THR A 70 -2.63 -13.27 13.12
C THR A 70 -2.12 -13.98 11.86
N ALA A 71 -2.77 -13.77 10.73
CA ALA A 71 -2.33 -14.32 9.45
C ALA A 71 -1.45 -13.34 8.66
N GLY A 72 -1.17 -12.17 9.22
CA GLY A 72 -0.39 -11.14 8.51
C GLY A 72 -1.16 -10.46 7.42
N SER A 73 -2.46 -10.31 7.58
CA SER A 73 -3.33 -9.70 6.58
C SER A 73 -4.04 -8.48 7.13
N ALA A 74 -4.42 -7.57 6.25
CA ALA A 74 -5.24 -6.41 6.58
C ALA A 74 -5.92 -5.91 5.31
N SER A 75 -6.97 -5.11 5.48
CA SER A 75 -7.64 -4.53 4.33
C SER A 75 -8.17 -3.15 4.69
N LYS A 76 -8.36 -2.33 3.67
CA LYS A 76 -8.93 -1.00 3.81
C LYS A 76 -9.87 -0.74 2.65
N SER A 77 -11.14 -0.46 2.98
CA SER A 77 -12.13 -0.04 2.00
C SER A 77 -12.25 1.46 2.00
N PHE A 78 -12.40 2.04 0.82
CA PHE A 78 -12.59 3.48 0.71
C PHE A 78 -13.32 3.79 -0.58
N ARG A 79 -13.95 4.96 -0.61
CA ARG A 79 -14.64 5.44 -1.79
C ARG A 79 -13.70 6.28 -2.63
N VAL A 80 -13.61 5.99 -3.93
CA VAL A 80 -12.83 6.79 -4.85
C VAL A 80 -13.56 8.11 -5.06
N PRO A 81 -12.95 9.28 -4.76
CA PRO A 81 -13.65 10.56 -4.91
C PRO A 81 -14.03 10.82 -6.35
N GLN A 82 -15.15 11.48 -6.57
CA GLN A 82 -15.56 11.90 -7.91
C GLN A 82 -14.50 12.79 -8.57
N ALA A 83 -13.85 13.63 -7.78
CA ALA A 83 -12.82 14.53 -8.30
C ALA A 83 -11.57 13.78 -8.78
N ALA A 84 -11.43 12.50 -8.46
CA ALA A 84 -10.28 11.70 -8.89
C ALA A 84 -10.46 11.12 -10.30
N SER A 85 -11.61 11.30 -10.92
CA SER A 85 -11.87 10.74 -12.26
C SER A 85 -10.76 11.15 -13.23
N GLY A 86 -10.23 10.17 -13.95
CA GLY A 86 -9.15 10.37 -14.91
C GLY A 86 -7.76 10.43 -14.28
N ARG A 87 -7.65 10.24 -12.97
CA ARG A 87 -6.36 10.32 -12.28
C ARG A 87 -5.87 8.94 -11.89
N THR A 88 -4.56 8.86 -11.65
CA THR A 88 -3.91 7.64 -11.18
C THR A 88 -3.22 7.92 -9.85
N ALA A 89 -3.42 7.03 -8.90
CA ALA A 89 -2.75 7.08 -7.60
C ALA A 89 -1.91 5.82 -7.43
N TYR A 90 -0.87 5.93 -6.63
CA TYR A 90 0.02 4.83 -6.30
C TYR A 90 -0.06 4.58 -4.81
N PHE A 91 -0.14 3.31 -4.45
CA PHE A 91 -0.25 2.88 -3.05
C PHE A 91 0.87 1.91 -2.72
N GLU A 92 1.31 1.96 -1.47
CA GLU A 92 2.30 1.04 -0.96
C GLU A 92 2.06 0.88 0.54
N VAL A 93 2.27 -0.33 1.06
CA VAL A 93 2.12 -0.59 2.49
C VAL A 93 3.50 -0.77 3.10
N VAL A 94 3.70 -0.15 4.27
CA VAL A 94 4.91 -0.35 5.08
C VAL A 94 4.46 -0.94 6.41
N THR A 95 5.15 -1.97 6.86
CA THR A 95 4.89 -2.60 8.15
C THR A 95 6.08 -2.40 9.07
N LEU A 96 5.78 -2.22 10.36
CA LEU A 96 6.80 -1.99 11.40
C LEU A 96 6.80 -3.16 12.36
N GLY A 97 7.41 -4.25 11.93
CA GLY A 97 7.58 -5.44 12.76
C GLY A 97 8.99 -5.51 13.32
N SER A 98 9.54 -6.72 13.40
CA SER A 98 10.94 -6.91 13.78
C SER A 98 11.86 -6.25 12.77
N THR A 99 11.41 -6.14 11.51
CA THR A 99 12.06 -5.35 10.47
C THR A 99 11.02 -4.46 9.83
N ILE A 100 11.47 -3.38 9.20
CA ILE A 100 10.59 -2.53 8.40
C ILE A 100 10.50 -3.14 7.01
N GLU A 101 9.29 -3.42 6.55
CA GLU A 101 9.07 -4.04 5.25
C GLU A 101 8.09 -3.21 4.44
N SER A 102 8.23 -3.25 3.11
CA SER A 102 7.31 -2.57 2.22
C SER A 102 6.75 -3.54 1.19
N SER A 103 5.52 -3.26 0.75
CA SER A 103 4.86 -4.05 -0.28
C SER A 103 5.30 -3.62 -1.68
N ASN A 104 4.77 -4.32 -2.68
CA ASN A 104 4.82 -3.86 -4.06
C ASN A 104 4.10 -2.52 -4.19
N LEU A 105 4.45 -1.77 -5.23
CA LEU A 105 3.71 -0.57 -5.61
C LEU A 105 2.41 -0.99 -6.29
N PHE A 106 1.29 -0.43 -5.84
CA PHE A 106 -0.01 -0.71 -6.42
C PHE A 106 -0.54 0.54 -7.11
N ARG A 107 -0.87 0.40 -8.39
CA ARG A 107 -1.38 1.50 -9.19
C ARG A 107 -2.90 1.39 -9.31
N LEU A 108 -3.59 2.46 -8.95
CA LEU A 108 -5.05 2.54 -9.06
C LEU A 108 -5.42 3.68 -10.00
N SER A 109 -6.16 3.36 -11.04
CA SER A 109 -6.67 4.35 -11.98
C SER A 109 -8.15 4.59 -11.69
N ALA A 110 -8.52 5.85 -11.54
CA ALA A 110 -9.92 6.25 -11.37
C ALA A 110 -10.50 6.59 -12.75
N LEU A 111 -11.59 5.94 -13.09
CA LEU A 111 -12.21 6.09 -14.40
C LEU A 111 -13.27 7.19 -14.42
#